data_de02dd801dae30efb9bac1b831729ff3
#
_entry.id   de02dd801dae30efb9bac1b831729ff3
#
_cell.length_a   1.000
_cell.length_b   1.000
_cell.length_c   1.000
_cell.angle_alpha   90.00
_cell.angle_beta   90.00
_cell.angle_gamma   90.00
#
_symmetry.space_group_name_H-M   'P 1'
#
loop_
_entity.id
_entity.type
_entity.pdbx_description
1 polymer ?
#
loop_
_entity_poly.entity_id
_entity_poly.type
_entity_poly.pdbx_seq_one_letter_code
_entity_poly.pdbx_strand_id
1 'polypeptide(L)'
;MSRLRLFAAFLLVAGVVSCADAPGEQSGGPVLTTSNPPVTTTTQERPKRMFEPPYPYGTVQAKAPAIVDGMVPVVTKIATDKPYVFITIDDGAVQHPKARELMMEAGVWPSVFLNTKYAEGHKDYFKQLPVTVHSHTTNHPNLLGKGLEFQKHEICGNADFLAADYGKRPTLFRPPFGNYDSTTRHAAASCGFKALVNWTAAVNDGRVQFQQGDRLNQGDIVLMHFRTTFVEDFTAFLNRAKQDGLTPVPLEDFLG
;
A
#
# COMPACT_ATOMS: atom_id res chain seq x y z
N MET A 1 10.87 -46.86 29.10
CA MET A 1 11.72 -47.68 28.22
C MET A 1 12.53 -46.75 27.33
N SER A 2 13.81 -46.81 27.58
CA SER A 2 14.88 -45.93 27.09
C SER A 2 15.36 -46.36 25.69
N ARG A 3 15.71 -45.41 24.82
CA ARG A 3 16.73 -45.53 23.76
C ARG A 3 17.00 -44.09 23.26
N LEU A 4 18.02 -43.48 23.59
CA LEU A 4 19.47 -43.50 23.46
C LEU A 4 20.01 -43.34 22.02
N ARG A 5 20.54 -42.13 21.76
CA ARG A 5 21.74 -41.67 21.03
C ARG A 5 21.97 -42.07 19.56
N LEU A 6 22.34 -41.06 18.72
CA LEU A 6 23.72 -41.06 18.15
C LEU A 6 24.11 -39.62 17.69
N PHE A 7 25.25 -39.14 18.21
CA PHE A 7 26.05 -38.02 17.71
C PHE A 7 26.94 -38.52 16.55
N ALA A 8 27.08 -37.72 15.49
CA ALA A 8 28.19 -37.88 14.55
C ALA A 8 28.88 -36.54 14.37
N ALA A 9 30.09 -36.43 14.91
CA ALA A 9 31.04 -35.36 14.68
C ALA A 9 31.84 -35.69 13.41
N PHE A 10 32.05 -34.69 12.55
CA PHE A 10 33.02 -34.79 11.47
C PHE A 10 34.11 -33.71 11.63
N LEU A 11 35.34 -34.20 11.61
CA LEU A 11 36.60 -33.48 11.80
C LEU A 11 36.93 -32.55 10.62
N LEU A 12 37.53 -31.42 10.97
CA LEU A 12 38.31 -30.56 10.07
C LEU A 12 39.63 -31.27 9.66
N VAL A 13 40.02 -31.12 8.39
CA VAL A 13 41.38 -31.29 7.90
C VAL A 13 41.81 -30.03 7.21
N ALA A 14 42.79 -29.33 7.79
CA ALA A 14 43.49 -28.22 7.23
C ALA A 14 44.69 -28.72 6.39
N GLY A 15 44.73 -28.38 5.11
CA GLY A 15 45.86 -28.64 4.23
C GLY A 15 46.59 -27.34 3.92
N VAL A 16 47.82 -27.19 4.45
CA VAL A 16 48.76 -26.12 4.14
C VAL A 16 49.59 -26.57 2.95
N VAL A 17 49.63 -25.80 1.87
CA VAL A 17 50.62 -25.96 0.79
C VAL A 17 51.45 -24.69 0.68
N SER A 18 52.77 -24.91 0.89
CA SER A 18 53.83 -23.94 0.81
C SER A 18 54.21 -23.59 -0.61
N CYS A 19 54.47 -22.31 -0.86
CA CYS A 19 55.02 -21.78 -2.11
C CYS A 19 56.56 -21.88 -2.09
N ALA A 20 57.15 -22.34 -3.22
CA ALA A 20 58.55 -22.18 -3.47
C ALA A 20 58.76 -21.25 -4.68
N ASP A 21 59.61 -20.25 -4.52
CA ASP A 21 60.08 -19.29 -5.53
C ASP A 21 61.04 -19.92 -6.54
N ALA A 22 60.96 -19.52 -7.81
CA ALA A 22 62.08 -19.56 -8.75
C ALA A 22 62.00 -18.37 -9.73
N PRO A 23 63.14 -17.74 -10.04
CA PRO A 23 63.19 -16.51 -10.83
C PRO A 23 63.46 -16.78 -12.32
N GLY A 24 63.03 -15.88 -13.19
CA GLY A 24 63.67 -15.71 -14.51
C GLY A 24 62.69 -15.58 -15.67
N GLU A 25 62.63 -14.50 -16.28
CA GLU A 25 63.00 -14.05 -17.61
C GLU A 25 62.04 -13.01 -18.18
N GLN A 26 62.59 -11.84 -18.44
CA GLN A 26 61.97 -10.76 -19.18
C GLN A 26 61.96 -11.11 -20.68
N SER A 27 60.79 -11.18 -21.32
CA SER A 27 60.68 -11.00 -22.75
C SER A 27 59.55 -10.01 -23.05
N GLY A 28 59.96 -8.86 -23.61
CA GLY A 28 59.05 -7.79 -24.03
C GLY A 28 58.20 -8.23 -25.21
N GLY A 29 56.88 -8.33 -24.97
CA GLY A 29 55.86 -8.43 -26.00
C GLY A 29 55.13 -7.08 -26.15
N PRO A 30 54.57 -6.76 -27.32
CA PRO A 30 53.97 -5.45 -27.57
C PRO A 30 52.73 -5.23 -26.73
N VAL A 31 52.67 -4.05 -26.11
CA VAL A 31 51.49 -3.56 -25.35
C VAL A 31 50.38 -3.32 -26.36
N LEU A 32 49.41 -4.25 -26.42
CA LEU A 32 48.12 -4.01 -27.05
C LEU A 32 47.29 -3.09 -26.17
N THR A 33 47.27 -1.81 -26.50
CA THR A 33 46.31 -0.85 -25.96
C THR A 33 44.93 -1.18 -26.46
N THR A 34 44.16 -1.97 -25.73
CA THR A 34 42.73 -2.13 -25.95
C THR A 34 42.01 -0.86 -25.51
N SER A 35 41.75 0.03 -26.49
CA SER A 35 40.81 1.14 -26.27
C SER A 35 39.40 0.54 -26.15
N ASN A 36 38.87 0.49 -24.92
CA ASN A 36 37.46 0.20 -24.72
C ASN A 36 36.64 1.29 -25.42
N PRO A 37 35.64 0.92 -26.26
CA PRO A 37 34.75 1.92 -26.83
C PRO A 37 33.99 2.63 -25.71
N PRO A 38 33.65 3.92 -25.87
CA PRO A 38 32.91 4.66 -24.86
C PRO A 38 31.56 3.95 -24.58
N VAL A 39 31.31 3.61 -23.33
CA VAL A 39 30.01 3.11 -22.89
C VAL A 39 29.01 4.24 -23.09
N THR A 40 28.26 4.20 -24.17
CA THR A 40 27.13 5.10 -24.41
C THR A 40 26.05 4.69 -23.41
N THR A 41 26.01 5.37 -22.27
CA THR A 41 24.90 5.25 -21.31
C THR A 41 23.67 5.84 -21.98
N THR A 42 22.90 5.02 -22.68
CA THR A 42 21.57 5.41 -23.17
C THR A 42 20.71 5.60 -21.93
N THR A 43 20.54 6.85 -21.51
CA THR A 43 19.57 7.21 -20.50
C THR A 43 18.18 6.90 -21.08
N GLN A 44 17.65 5.71 -20.78
CA GLN A 44 16.28 5.36 -21.12
C GLN A 44 15.38 6.35 -20.36
N GLU A 45 14.81 7.33 -21.05
CA GLU A 45 13.80 8.21 -20.48
C GLU A 45 12.67 7.35 -19.93
N ARG A 46 12.40 7.45 -18.64
CA ARG A 46 11.23 6.80 -18.03
C ARG A 46 9.97 7.32 -18.74
N PRO A 47 9.03 6.45 -19.11
CA PRO A 47 7.77 6.90 -19.70
C PRO A 47 7.13 7.92 -18.76
N LYS A 48 6.69 9.05 -19.31
CA LYS A 48 6.09 10.15 -18.57
C LYS A 48 4.79 9.66 -17.92
N ARG A 49 4.72 9.71 -16.59
CA ARG A 49 3.52 9.34 -15.82
C ARG A 49 2.39 10.31 -16.10
N MET A 50 1.15 9.86 -15.91
CA MET A 50 -0.01 10.75 -16.04
C MET A 50 -0.01 11.83 -14.94
N PHE A 51 0.40 11.46 -13.72
CA PHE A 51 0.59 12.37 -12.59
C PHE A 51 2.01 12.20 -12.05
N GLU A 52 2.71 13.31 -11.89
CA GLU A 52 3.99 13.33 -11.21
C GLU A 52 3.76 13.56 -9.71
N PRO A 53 4.47 12.81 -8.81
CA PRO A 53 4.38 13.04 -7.38
C PRO A 53 4.75 14.48 -7.02
N PRO A 54 3.86 15.24 -6.35
CA PRO A 54 4.14 16.64 -5.99
C PRO A 54 5.13 16.76 -4.82
N TYR A 55 5.40 15.65 -4.13
CA TYR A 55 6.36 15.50 -3.04
C TYR A 55 6.80 14.02 -2.94
N PRO A 56 7.86 13.68 -2.19
CA PRO A 56 8.21 12.27 -1.94
C PRO A 56 7.14 11.57 -1.11
N TYR A 57 6.43 10.61 -1.70
CA TYR A 57 5.39 9.84 -1.01
C TYR A 57 5.95 9.07 0.20
N GLY A 58 5.12 8.89 1.25
CA GLY A 58 5.53 8.37 2.55
C GLY A 58 6.04 9.45 3.51
N THR A 59 6.01 10.73 3.11
CA THR A 59 6.32 11.87 3.99
C THR A 59 5.04 12.49 4.55
N VAL A 60 4.95 12.59 5.87
CA VAL A 60 3.78 13.15 6.56
C VAL A 60 3.56 14.61 6.16
N GLN A 61 2.43 14.91 5.54
CA GLN A 61 2.00 16.25 5.14
C GLN A 61 1.08 16.88 6.19
N ALA A 62 0.25 16.05 6.84
CA ALA A 62 -0.65 16.44 7.91
C ALA A 62 -0.87 15.26 8.87
N LYS A 63 -1.60 15.51 9.94
CA LYS A 63 -1.95 14.49 10.94
C LYS A 63 -3.46 14.34 11.04
N ALA A 64 -3.92 13.15 11.39
CA ALA A 64 -5.30 12.92 11.76
C ALA A 64 -5.72 13.85 12.92
N PRO A 65 -6.99 14.29 12.96
CA PRO A 65 -7.52 14.97 14.15
C PRO A 65 -7.36 14.10 15.39
N ALA A 66 -7.29 14.73 16.56
CA ALA A 66 -7.09 14.02 17.82
C ALA A 66 -8.24 13.04 18.13
N ILE A 67 -7.90 11.95 18.81
CA ILE A 67 -8.88 11.06 19.45
C ILE A 67 -9.49 11.83 20.63
N VAL A 68 -10.81 11.93 20.66
CA VAL A 68 -11.55 12.62 21.73
C VAL A 68 -12.48 11.60 22.40
N ASP A 69 -12.52 11.61 23.74
CA ASP A 69 -13.33 10.70 24.56
C ASP A 69 -13.16 9.22 24.18
N GLY A 70 -11.91 8.82 23.85
CA GLY A 70 -11.60 7.47 23.43
C GLY A 70 -12.18 7.05 22.06
N MET A 71 -12.67 7.99 21.27
CA MET A 71 -13.23 7.75 19.94
C MET A 71 -12.33 8.30 18.83
N VAL A 72 -11.99 7.48 17.84
CA VAL A 72 -11.30 7.96 16.65
C VAL A 72 -12.14 9.02 15.91
N PRO A 73 -11.50 10.03 15.30
CA PRO A 73 -12.19 10.96 14.41
C PRO A 73 -12.73 10.24 13.18
N VAL A 74 -13.81 10.77 12.62
CA VAL A 74 -14.35 10.35 11.32
C VAL A 74 -13.90 11.35 10.27
N VAL A 75 -13.20 10.86 9.26
CA VAL A 75 -12.65 11.67 8.17
C VAL A 75 -13.34 11.28 6.87
N THR A 76 -14.07 12.20 6.27
CA THR A 76 -14.74 12.04 4.97
C THR A 76 -14.04 12.83 3.87
N LYS A 77 -13.26 13.84 4.25
CA LYS A 77 -12.54 14.75 3.38
C LYS A 77 -11.31 15.27 4.10
N ILE A 78 -10.22 15.50 3.37
CA ILE A 78 -8.99 16.08 3.92
C ILE A 78 -9.05 17.61 3.81
N ALA A 79 -8.76 18.29 4.91
CA ALA A 79 -8.57 19.74 4.90
C ALA A 79 -7.21 20.06 4.25
N THR A 80 -7.24 20.58 3.05
CA THR A 80 -6.04 21.00 2.29
C THR A 80 -6.37 22.16 1.36
N ASP A 81 -5.42 23.06 1.15
CA ASP A 81 -5.45 24.15 0.16
C ASP A 81 -4.80 23.73 -1.16
N LYS A 82 -4.22 22.53 -1.23
CA LYS A 82 -3.56 22.00 -2.42
C LYS A 82 -4.56 21.28 -3.31
N PRO A 83 -4.32 21.25 -4.63
CA PRO A 83 -5.19 20.57 -5.59
C PRO A 83 -5.01 19.03 -5.51
N TYR A 84 -5.20 18.45 -4.33
CA TYR A 84 -5.01 17.04 -4.07
C TYR A 84 -6.34 16.31 -3.92
N VAL A 85 -6.38 15.07 -4.39
CA VAL A 85 -7.49 14.12 -4.26
C VAL A 85 -6.94 12.76 -3.81
N PHE A 86 -7.75 11.97 -3.11
CA PHE A 86 -7.32 10.73 -2.47
C PHE A 86 -8.14 9.56 -2.99
N ILE A 87 -7.52 8.69 -3.80
CA ILE A 87 -8.18 7.45 -4.23
C ILE A 87 -7.96 6.34 -3.21
N THR A 88 -9.04 5.70 -2.83
CA THR A 88 -9.04 4.57 -1.90
C THR A 88 -9.76 3.38 -2.51
N ILE A 89 -9.26 2.15 -2.28
CA ILE A 89 -9.79 0.94 -2.90
C ILE A 89 -10.07 -0.10 -1.81
N ASP A 90 -11.32 -0.56 -1.75
CA ASP A 90 -11.80 -1.44 -0.70
C ASP A 90 -11.83 -2.92 -1.10
N ASP A 91 -12.02 -3.77 -0.10
CA ASP A 91 -12.26 -5.21 -0.10
C ASP A 91 -11.04 -6.08 -0.44
N GLY A 92 -10.51 -5.98 -1.63
CA GLY A 92 -9.52 -6.93 -2.16
C GLY A 92 -10.15 -8.17 -2.80
N ALA A 93 -11.43 -8.10 -3.22
CA ALA A 93 -12.18 -9.26 -3.70
C ALA A 93 -11.72 -9.81 -5.06
N VAL A 94 -11.16 -8.96 -5.92
CA VAL A 94 -10.67 -9.34 -7.24
C VAL A 94 -9.20 -8.90 -7.40
N GLN A 95 -8.32 -9.83 -7.70
CA GLN A 95 -6.90 -9.59 -7.97
C GLN A 95 -6.72 -9.29 -9.46
N HIS A 96 -7.11 -8.07 -9.89
CA HIS A 96 -7.07 -7.69 -11.30
C HIS A 96 -5.63 -7.60 -11.83
N PRO A 97 -5.24 -8.33 -12.91
CA PRO A 97 -3.85 -8.45 -13.36
C PRO A 97 -3.23 -7.13 -13.83
N LYS A 98 -4.04 -6.18 -14.31
CA LYS A 98 -3.57 -4.87 -14.78
C LYS A 98 -3.47 -3.81 -13.68
N ALA A 99 -3.83 -4.11 -12.43
CA ALA A 99 -3.88 -3.08 -11.39
C ALA A 99 -2.51 -2.44 -11.16
N ARG A 100 -1.46 -3.25 -11.05
CA ARG A 100 -0.09 -2.74 -10.85
C ARG A 100 0.37 -1.84 -12.00
N GLU A 101 0.20 -2.32 -13.24
CA GLU A 101 0.60 -1.59 -14.44
C GLU A 101 -0.08 -0.21 -14.50
N LEU A 102 -1.41 -0.17 -14.37
CA LEU A 102 -2.19 1.06 -14.41
C LEU A 102 -1.80 2.06 -13.31
N MET A 103 -1.59 1.59 -12.08
CA MET A 103 -1.15 2.45 -10.96
C MET A 103 0.23 3.03 -11.23
N MET A 104 1.16 2.23 -11.75
CA MET A 104 2.53 2.66 -12.04
C MET A 104 2.60 3.65 -13.21
N GLU A 105 1.86 3.40 -14.29
CA GLU A 105 1.78 4.29 -15.45
C GLU A 105 1.09 5.61 -15.11
N ALA A 106 0.05 5.54 -14.28
CA ALA A 106 -0.62 6.75 -13.79
C ALA A 106 0.26 7.56 -12.82
N GLY A 107 1.23 6.94 -12.13
CA GLY A 107 1.97 7.55 -11.04
C GLY A 107 1.13 7.76 -9.78
N VAL A 108 0.13 6.90 -9.56
CA VAL A 108 -0.83 7.01 -8.46
C VAL A 108 -0.64 5.85 -7.48
N TRP A 109 -0.60 6.19 -6.19
CA TRP A 109 -0.43 5.26 -5.09
C TRP A 109 -1.68 5.27 -4.19
N PRO A 110 -2.64 4.38 -4.45
CA PRO A 110 -3.87 4.31 -3.67
C PRO A 110 -3.64 3.84 -2.24
N SER A 111 -4.48 4.30 -1.31
CA SER A 111 -4.62 3.67 0.00
C SER A 111 -5.66 2.57 -0.10
N VAL A 112 -5.33 1.33 0.28
CA VAL A 112 -6.27 0.21 0.14
C VAL A 112 -6.78 -0.26 1.49
N PHE A 113 -8.06 -0.54 1.59
CA PHE A 113 -8.73 -1.02 2.80
C PHE A 113 -9.14 -2.48 2.59
N LEU A 114 -8.31 -3.40 3.09
CA LEU A 114 -8.49 -4.83 2.85
C LEU A 114 -9.22 -5.49 4.02
N ASN A 115 -10.17 -6.38 3.71
CA ASN A 115 -10.68 -7.31 4.70
C ASN A 115 -9.97 -8.67 4.63
N THR A 116 -9.91 -9.36 5.76
CA THR A 116 -9.24 -10.66 5.85
C THR A 116 -9.85 -11.67 4.89
N LYS A 117 -11.19 -11.70 4.82
CA LYS A 117 -11.97 -12.62 3.99
C LYS A 117 -11.49 -12.71 2.52
N TYR A 118 -11.05 -11.58 1.94
CA TYR A 118 -10.61 -11.53 0.54
C TYR A 118 -9.09 -11.37 0.39
N ALA A 119 -8.39 -10.85 1.42
CA ALA A 119 -6.94 -10.67 1.35
C ALA A 119 -6.17 -11.95 1.72
N GLU A 120 -6.78 -12.85 2.52
CA GLU A 120 -6.19 -14.12 2.91
C GLU A 120 -5.86 -14.97 1.67
N GLY A 121 -4.62 -15.49 1.61
CA GLY A 121 -4.13 -16.23 0.45
C GLY A 121 -3.68 -15.38 -0.75
N HIS A 122 -3.89 -14.04 -0.71
CA HIS A 122 -3.54 -13.13 -1.80
C HIS A 122 -2.46 -12.08 -1.44
N LYS A 123 -1.73 -12.32 -0.37
CA LYS A 123 -0.67 -11.44 0.15
C LYS A 123 0.32 -10.98 -0.92
N ASP A 124 0.81 -11.91 -1.74
CA ASP A 124 1.82 -11.60 -2.76
C ASP A 124 1.29 -10.68 -3.86
N TYR A 125 -0.01 -10.78 -4.17
CA TYR A 125 -0.65 -9.86 -5.11
C TYR A 125 -0.63 -8.43 -4.56
N PHE A 126 -1.10 -8.20 -3.33
CA PHE A 126 -1.18 -6.86 -2.76
C PHE A 126 0.20 -6.26 -2.45
N LYS A 127 1.20 -7.08 -2.08
CA LYS A 127 2.57 -6.64 -1.82
C LYS A 127 3.30 -6.07 -3.04
N GLN A 128 2.94 -6.48 -4.25
CA GLN A 128 3.56 -5.96 -5.46
C GLN A 128 2.90 -4.66 -5.98
N LEU A 129 1.76 -4.27 -5.43
CA LEU A 129 1.09 -3.02 -5.79
C LEU A 129 1.77 -1.82 -5.10
N PRO A 130 1.80 -0.64 -5.73
CA PRO A 130 2.27 0.60 -5.11
C PRO A 130 1.15 1.19 -4.20
N VAL A 131 0.85 0.51 -3.10
CA VAL A 131 -0.26 0.86 -2.21
C VAL A 131 0.15 0.80 -0.74
N THR A 132 -0.56 1.52 0.13
CA THR A 132 -0.51 1.32 1.57
C THR A 132 -1.76 0.58 2.02
N VAL A 133 -1.57 -0.47 2.83
CA VAL A 133 -2.66 -1.35 3.29
C VAL A 133 -3.24 -0.86 4.61
N HIS A 134 -4.55 -0.70 4.65
CA HIS A 134 -5.38 -0.32 5.79
C HIS A 134 -6.49 -1.34 6.04
N SER A 135 -7.23 -1.17 7.15
CA SER A 135 -8.17 -2.17 7.67
C SER A 135 -9.61 -1.94 7.21
N HIS A 136 -10.30 -3.05 6.86
CA HIS A 136 -11.72 -3.06 6.47
C HIS A 136 -12.52 -4.19 7.11
N THR A 137 -12.20 -4.58 8.35
CA THR A 137 -12.75 -5.71 9.12
C THR A 137 -12.32 -7.10 8.61
N THR A 138 -12.58 -8.11 9.43
CA THR A 138 -12.27 -9.50 9.07
C THR A 138 -13.23 -10.06 8.03
N ASN A 139 -14.55 -9.96 8.26
CA ASN A 139 -15.59 -10.63 7.48
C ASN A 139 -16.53 -9.69 6.72
N HIS A 140 -16.28 -8.38 6.74
CA HIS A 140 -17.12 -7.35 6.10
C HIS A 140 -18.56 -7.27 6.64
N PRO A 141 -18.83 -7.35 7.97
CA PRO A 141 -20.18 -7.19 8.50
C PRO A 141 -20.57 -5.70 8.59
N ASN A 142 -21.87 -5.42 8.60
CA ASN A 142 -22.35 -4.12 9.06
C ASN A 142 -22.14 -4.01 10.57
N LEU A 143 -21.34 -3.02 11.00
CA LEU A 143 -20.96 -2.83 12.41
C LEU A 143 -21.99 -2.02 13.21
N LEU A 144 -22.81 -1.23 12.53
CA LEU A 144 -23.81 -0.36 13.16
C LEU A 144 -24.73 -1.16 14.09
N GLY A 145 -24.79 -0.77 15.37
CA GLY A 145 -25.63 -1.40 16.38
C GLY A 145 -25.11 -2.75 16.91
N LYS A 146 -23.89 -3.16 16.54
CA LYS A 146 -23.25 -4.36 17.09
C LYS A 146 -22.55 -4.07 18.42
N GLY A 147 -22.51 -5.06 19.31
CA GLY A 147 -21.82 -4.95 20.59
C GLY A 147 -20.31 -4.73 20.44
N LEU A 148 -19.70 -4.11 21.46
CA LEU A 148 -18.29 -3.73 21.46
C LEU A 148 -17.34 -4.91 21.18
N GLU A 149 -17.55 -6.04 21.82
CA GLU A 149 -16.66 -7.20 21.67
C GLU A 149 -16.73 -7.79 20.25
N PHE A 150 -17.91 -7.83 19.64
CA PHE A 150 -18.05 -8.22 18.24
C PHE A 150 -17.30 -7.26 17.31
N GLN A 151 -17.46 -5.94 17.52
CA GLN A 151 -16.79 -4.94 16.70
C GLN A 151 -15.26 -5.00 16.88
N LYS A 152 -14.77 -5.16 18.12
CA LYS A 152 -13.34 -5.36 18.38
C LYS A 152 -12.79 -6.62 17.70
N HIS A 153 -13.52 -7.73 17.76
CA HIS A 153 -13.12 -8.96 17.07
C HIS A 153 -12.93 -8.73 15.56
N GLU A 154 -13.86 -8.06 14.92
CA GLU A 154 -13.81 -7.74 13.49
C GLU A 154 -12.72 -6.71 13.14
N ILE A 155 -12.54 -5.70 13.97
CA ILE A 155 -11.63 -4.57 13.69
C ILE A 155 -10.20 -4.92 14.11
N CYS A 156 -9.97 -5.35 15.36
CA CYS A 156 -8.63 -5.70 15.84
C CYS A 156 -8.11 -6.96 15.14
N GLY A 157 -8.97 -7.99 14.94
CA GLY A 157 -8.59 -9.23 14.26
C GLY A 157 -8.07 -8.98 12.86
N ASN A 158 -8.73 -8.12 12.08
CA ASN A 158 -8.24 -7.73 10.76
C ASN A 158 -6.91 -6.95 10.87
N ALA A 159 -6.77 -6.03 11.82
CA ALA A 159 -5.53 -5.28 12.01
C ALA A 159 -4.35 -6.20 12.36
N ASP A 160 -4.58 -7.22 13.19
CA ASP A 160 -3.57 -8.22 13.57
C ASP A 160 -3.17 -9.09 12.38
N PHE A 161 -4.15 -9.56 11.60
CA PHE A 161 -3.92 -10.29 10.34
C PHE A 161 -3.07 -9.47 9.36
N LEU A 162 -3.46 -8.21 9.09
CA LEU A 162 -2.73 -7.35 8.16
C LEU A 162 -1.32 -7.04 8.67
N ALA A 163 -1.13 -6.85 9.98
CA ALA A 163 0.19 -6.63 10.57
C ALA A 163 1.12 -7.85 10.37
N ALA A 164 0.59 -9.06 10.56
CA ALA A 164 1.34 -10.30 10.34
C ALA A 164 1.73 -10.49 8.87
N ASP A 165 0.80 -10.21 7.96
CA ASP A 165 1.02 -10.42 6.54
C ASP A 165 1.87 -9.33 5.88
N TYR A 166 1.65 -8.06 6.21
CA TYR A 166 2.29 -6.93 5.55
C TYR A 166 3.42 -6.28 6.36
N GLY A 167 3.70 -6.78 7.59
CA GLY A 167 4.81 -6.32 8.43
C GLY A 167 4.62 -4.95 9.07
N LYS A 168 3.45 -4.31 8.86
CA LYS A 168 3.09 -3.02 9.45
C LYS A 168 1.62 -3.04 9.86
N ARG A 169 1.35 -2.63 11.12
CA ARG A 169 -0.03 -2.50 11.59
C ARG A 169 -0.71 -1.32 10.87
N PRO A 170 -1.92 -1.50 10.32
CA PRO A 170 -2.66 -0.42 9.68
C PRO A 170 -3.04 0.66 10.71
N THR A 171 -3.00 1.93 10.27
CA THR A 171 -3.34 3.08 11.11
C THR A 171 -4.70 3.68 10.80
N LEU A 172 -5.28 3.37 9.65
CA LEU A 172 -6.60 3.83 9.21
C LEU A 172 -7.56 2.65 9.11
N PHE A 173 -8.81 2.91 9.43
CA PHE A 173 -9.89 1.94 9.40
C PHE A 173 -11.07 2.46 8.57
N ARG A 174 -11.64 1.64 7.71
CA ARG A 174 -12.91 1.94 7.05
C ARG A 174 -13.97 0.93 7.46
N PRO A 175 -15.13 1.38 7.99
CA PRO A 175 -16.22 0.47 8.32
C PRO A 175 -16.92 0.00 7.04
N PRO A 176 -17.32 -1.27 6.94
CA PRO A 176 -18.13 -1.76 5.84
C PRO A 176 -19.38 -0.91 5.61
N PHE A 177 -19.71 -0.65 4.33
CA PHE A 177 -20.84 0.18 3.91
C PHE A 177 -20.77 1.65 4.36
N GLY A 178 -19.67 2.10 4.98
CA GLY A 178 -19.56 3.39 5.64
C GLY A 178 -20.37 3.50 6.94
N ASN A 179 -20.93 2.40 7.44
CA ASN A 179 -21.81 2.36 8.61
C ASN A 179 -21.01 2.22 9.91
N TYR A 180 -21.24 3.13 10.85
CA TYR A 180 -20.58 3.15 12.16
C TYR A 180 -21.46 3.83 13.21
N ASP A 181 -21.10 3.61 14.48
CA ASP A 181 -21.64 4.30 15.64
C ASP A 181 -20.51 4.69 16.61
N SER A 182 -20.86 5.20 17.80
CA SER A 182 -19.87 5.52 18.84
C SER A 182 -19.09 4.27 19.27
N THR A 183 -19.75 3.10 19.34
CA THR A 183 -19.12 1.82 19.67
C THR A 183 -18.04 1.46 18.65
N THR A 184 -18.30 1.67 17.36
CA THR A 184 -17.33 1.45 16.26
C THR A 184 -16.10 2.34 16.43
N ARG A 185 -16.31 3.63 16.76
CA ARG A 185 -15.21 4.58 16.96
C ARG A 185 -14.36 4.23 18.19
N HIS A 186 -14.99 3.79 19.29
CA HIS A 186 -14.28 3.29 20.47
C HIS A 186 -13.52 1.99 20.18
N ALA A 187 -14.14 1.04 19.49
CA ALA A 187 -13.49 -0.20 19.10
C ALA A 187 -12.25 0.08 18.23
N ALA A 188 -12.37 0.95 17.23
CA ALA A 188 -11.25 1.33 16.37
C ALA A 188 -10.11 2.00 17.18
N ALA A 189 -10.42 2.90 18.11
CA ALA A 189 -9.43 3.51 19.00
C ALA A 189 -8.71 2.46 19.84
N SER A 190 -9.45 1.50 20.43
CA SER A 190 -8.87 0.41 21.24
C SER A 190 -7.99 -0.55 20.44
N CYS A 191 -8.22 -0.66 19.11
CA CYS A 191 -7.38 -1.43 18.20
C CYS A 191 -6.15 -0.65 17.67
N GLY A 192 -5.96 0.63 18.08
CA GLY A 192 -4.81 1.45 17.73
C GLY A 192 -4.96 2.24 16.43
N PHE A 193 -6.16 2.37 15.89
CA PHE A 193 -6.39 3.21 14.73
C PHE A 193 -6.38 4.70 15.08
N LYS A 194 -5.96 5.54 14.12
CA LYS A 194 -5.91 7.00 14.24
C LYS A 194 -7.19 7.67 13.73
N ALA A 195 -7.80 7.10 12.71
CA ALA A 195 -9.02 7.63 12.09
C ALA A 195 -9.89 6.53 11.49
N LEU A 196 -11.20 6.79 11.48
CA LEU A 196 -12.18 6.11 10.66
C LEU A 196 -12.35 6.93 9.38
N VAL A 197 -12.26 6.28 8.21
CA VAL A 197 -12.25 6.95 6.91
C VAL A 197 -13.50 6.58 6.11
N ASN A 198 -14.26 7.60 5.69
CA ASN A 198 -15.34 7.50 4.71
C ASN A 198 -14.94 8.25 3.43
N TRP A 199 -15.88 8.68 2.59
CA TRP A 199 -15.63 9.25 1.28
C TRP A 199 -16.66 10.34 0.92
N THR A 200 -16.37 11.12 -0.11
CA THR A 200 -17.26 12.14 -0.69
C THR A 200 -17.69 11.81 -2.11
N ALA A 201 -16.98 10.90 -2.77
CA ALA A 201 -17.33 10.40 -4.09
C ALA A 201 -16.97 8.91 -4.20
N ALA A 202 -17.58 8.20 -5.13
CA ALA A 202 -17.27 6.80 -5.42
C ALA A 202 -17.15 6.58 -6.93
N VAL A 203 -16.44 5.51 -7.32
CA VAL A 203 -16.35 5.08 -8.72
C VAL A 203 -16.93 3.69 -8.86
N ASN A 204 -17.90 3.54 -9.75
CA ASN A 204 -18.53 2.28 -10.06
C ASN A 204 -18.86 2.23 -11.56
N ASP A 205 -18.60 1.09 -12.19
CA ASP A 205 -18.93 0.80 -13.58
C ASP A 205 -18.48 1.90 -14.55
N GLY A 206 -17.22 2.35 -14.37
CA GLY A 206 -16.58 3.38 -15.18
C GLY A 206 -17.14 4.79 -14.97
N ARG A 207 -17.83 5.07 -13.87
CA ARG A 207 -18.44 6.37 -13.58
C ARG A 207 -18.10 6.88 -12.19
N VAL A 208 -17.71 8.16 -12.11
CA VAL A 208 -17.57 8.86 -10.82
C VAL A 208 -18.93 9.38 -10.36
N GLN A 209 -19.30 9.00 -9.15
CA GLN A 209 -20.55 9.37 -8.48
C GLN A 209 -20.22 10.27 -7.30
N PHE A 210 -20.85 11.43 -7.21
CA PHE A 210 -20.61 12.42 -6.17
C PHE A 210 -21.71 12.39 -5.12
N GLN A 211 -21.37 12.53 -3.84
CA GLN A 211 -22.37 12.73 -2.78
C GLN A 211 -22.96 14.13 -2.87
N GLN A 212 -22.17 15.11 -3.32
CA GLN A 212 -22.60 16.48 -3.54
C GLN A 212 -21.90 17.06 -4.78
N GLY A 213 -22.63 17.90 -5.55
CA GLY A 213 -22.10 18.54 -6.74
C GLY A 213 -21.92 17.61 -7.93
N ASP A 214 -21.07 18.01 -8.86
CA ASP A 214 -20.85 17.35 -10.15
C ASP A 214 -19.37 17.21 -10.53
N ARG A 215 -18.47 17.50 -9.61
CA ARG A 215 -17.01 17.48 -9.78
C ARG A 215 -16.28 17.00 -8.52
N LEU A 216 -15.05 16.56 -8.69
CA LEU A 216 -14.12 16.37 -7.58
C LEU A 216 -13.58 17.73 -7.12
N ASN A 217 -13.38 17.86 -5.83
CA ASN A 217 -12.78 19.03 -5.20
C ASN A 217 -11.53 18.63 -4.43
N GLN A 218 -10.68 19.61 -4.15
CA GLN A 218 -9.51 19.39 -3.29
C GLN A 218 -9.91 18.78 -1.96
N GLY A 219 -9.14 17.79 -1.53
CA GLY A 219 -9.39 17.06 -0.28
C GLY A 219 -10.39 15.91 -0.39
N ASP A 220 -11.09 15.74 -1.51
CA ASP A 220 -12.06 14.65 -1.64
C ASP A 220 -11.38 13.28 -1.52
N ILE A 221 -12.00 12.40 -0.75
CA ILE A 221 -11.67 10.98 -0.66
C ILE A 221 -12.63 10.23 -1.57
N VAL A 222 -12.08 9.49 -2.52
CA VAL A 222 -12.84 8.76 -3.54
C VAL A 222 -12.78 7.27 -3.24
N LEU A 223 -13.93 6.62 -3.13
CA LEU A 223 -14.07 5.17 -2.95
C LEU A 223 -14.07 4.45 -4.29
N MET A 224 -13.32 3.39 -4.37
CA MET A 224 -13.35 2.40 -5.43
C MET A 224 -13.26 1.00 -4.82
N HIS A 225 -13.48 -0.06 -5.58
CA HIS A 225 -13.36 -1.44 -5.13
C HIS A 225 -12.48 -2.27 -6.06
N PHE A 226 -11.84 -3.31 -5.52
CA PHE A 226 -11.21 -4.35 -6.35
C PHE A 226 -12.30 -5.24 -6.97
N ARG A 227 -12.68 -4.94 -8.21
CA ARG A 227 -13.72 -5.62 -9.00
C ARG A 227 -13.21 -5.98 -10.40
N THR A 228 -14.02 -6.72 -11.16
CA THR A 228 -13.73 -7.02 -12.58
C THR A 228 -13.71 -5.77 -13.45
N THR A 229 -14.42 -4.70 -13.06
CA THR A 229 -14.46 -3.37 -13.69
C THR A 229 -13.30 -2.46 -13.26
N PHE A 230 -12.22 -3.01 -12.66
CA PHE A 230 -11.11 -2.24 -12.13
C PHE A 230 -10.50 -1.27 -13.14
N VAL A 231 -10.32 -1.70 -14.39
CA VAL A 231 -9.71 -0.88 -15.44
C VAL A 231 -10.57 0.34 -15.76
N GLU A 232 -11.86 0.10 -15.96
CA GLU A 232 -12.86 1.12 -16.28
C GLU A 232 -13.00 2.12 -15.12
N ASP A 233 -13.07 1.61 -13.89
CA ASP A 233 -13.25 2.42 -12.69
C ASP A 233 -12.01 3.28 -12.42
N PHE A 234 -10.82 2.69 -12.46
CA PHE A 234 -9.59 3.43 -12.22
C PHE A 234 -9.34 4.48 -13.30
N THR A 235 -9.60 4.14 -14.57
CA THR A 235 -9.49 5.07 -15.69
C THR A 235 -10.48 6.23 -15.58
N ALA A 236 -11.72 5.97 -15.18
CA ALA A 236 -12.72 7.00 -14.94
C ALA A 236 -12.28 7.98 -13.84
N PHE A 237 -11.72 7.46 -12.73
CA PHE A 237 -11.14 8.29 -11.68
C PHE A 237 -9.99 9.17 -12.20
N LEU A 238 -9.02 8.58 -12.92
CA LEU A 238 -7.85 9.30 -13.42
C LEU A 238 -8.25 10.45 -14.36
N ASN A 239 -9.15 10.17 -15.30
CA ASN A 239 -9.67 11.17 -16.24
C ASN A 239 -10.40 12.30 -15.50
N ARG A 240 -11.21 11.94 -14.49
CA ARG A 240 -11.94 12.93 -13.71
C ARG A 240 -11.00 13.79 -12.86
N ALA A 241 -10.04 13.22 -12.17
CA ALA A 241 -9.05 13.95 -11.41
C ALA A 241 -8.29 14.95 -12.31
N LYS A 242 -7.86 14.50 -13.50
CA LYS A 242 -7.20 15.36 -14.49
C LYS A 242 -8.11 16.48 -15.00
N GLN A 243 -9.37 16.17 -15.31
CA GLN A 243 -10.38 17.15 -15.78
C GLN A 243 -10.62 18.24 -14.73
N ASP A 244 -10.67 17.88 -13.45
CA ASP A 244 -10.90 18.79 -12.34
C ASP A 244 -9.62 19.47 -11.83
N GLY A 245 -8.46 19.22 -12.48
CA GLY A 245 -7.17 19.84 -12.13
C GLY A 245 -6.57 19.34 -10.81
N LEU A 246 -6.90 18.12 -10.40
CA LEU A 246 -6.47 17.53 -9.12
C LEU A 246 -5.38 16.48 -9.33
N THR A 247 -4.45 16.40 -8.37
CA THR A 247 -3.39 15.39 -8.33
C THR A 247 -3.71 14.33 -7.28
N PRO A 248 -3.82 13.04 -7.67
CA PRO A 248 -3.99 11.96 -6.71
C PRO A 248 -2.73 11.78 -5.85
N VAL A 249 -2.90 11.74 -4.52
CA VAL A 249 -1.81 11.54 -3.54
C VAL A 249 -2.22 10.52 -2.47
N PRO A 250 -1.25 9.88 -1.76
CA PRO A 250 -1.53 8.91 -0.70
C PRO A 250 -2.27 9.54 0.48
N LEU A 251 -3.35 8.91 0.95
CA LEU A 251 -4.16 9.40 2.06
C LEU A 251 -3.41 9.37 3.40
N GLU A 252 -2.62 8.34 3.62
CA GLU A 252 -1.84 8.16 4.86
C GLU A 252 -0.83 9.29 5.10
N ASP A 253 -0.36 9.97 4.05
CA ASP A 253 0.54 11.11 4.19
C ASP A 253 -0.15 12.32 4.87
N PHE A 254 -1.49 12.35 4.85
CA PHE A 254 -2.31 13.40 5.44
C PHE A 254 -3.01 13.00 6.74
N LEU A 255 -2.91 11.72 7.14
CA LEU A 255 -3.50 11.18 8.37
C LEU A 255 -2.45 10.43 9.23
N GLY A 256 -1.19 10.66 8.99
CA GLY A 256 -0.02 10.00 9.53
C GLY A 256 0.25 10.06 11.02
#